data_d43f20653450e3c49291968ce0b7f5f2
#
_entry.id   d43f20653450e3c49291968ce0b7f5f2
#
_cell.length_a   1.000
_cell.length_b   1.000
_cell.length_c   1.000
_cell.angle_alpha   90.00
_cell.angle_beta   90.00
_cell.angle_gamma   90.00
#
_symmetry.space_group_name_H-M   'P 1'
#
loop_
_entity.id
_entity.type
_entity.pdbx_description
1 polymer ?
#
loop_
_entity_poly.entity_id
_entity_poly.type
_entity_poly.pdbx_seq_one_letter_code
_entity_poly.pdbx_strand_id
1 'polypeptide(L)'
;CGSWRGVPGETGHGLVLCPLRLAAYPSDGRVAGEQLELLLGDMRAEYEAGNYVVGGGDFNKGLLPGGSTQYFGVDTGDYTCAQPIRTDLIEATDIRLIAPVDPEAPVASCRNADGPYAEGQLRLTVDGFLVSPNVEAEESEVIALGFAHSDPNPVRMTVRLMAAE
;
A
#
# COMPACT_ATOMS: atom_id res chain seq x y z
N CYS A 1 -14.60 -4.35 0.27
CA CYS A 1 -14.44 -3.18 1.15
C CYS A 1 -15.44 -3.24 2.32
N GLY A 2 -14.99 -2.83 3.51
CA GLY A 2 -15.87 -2.65 4.66
C GLY A 2 -16.20 -1.17 4.82
N SER A 3 -17.46 -0.80 5.01
CA SER A 3 -17.85 0.60 5.22
C SER A 3 -18.05 0.91 6.70
N TRP A 4 -17.43 1.99 7.16
CA TRP A 4 -17.76 2.65 8.42
C TRP A 4 -18.65 3.85 8.13
N ARG A 5 -19.88 3.84 8.61
CA ARG A 5 -20.77 4.99 8.49
C ARG A 5 -20.72 5.83 9.75
N GLY A 6 -20.27 7.07 9.61
CA GLY A 6 -20.28 8.05 10.68
C GLY A 6 -18.93 8.76 10.85
N VAL A 7 -18.57 9.61 9.92
CA VAL A 7 -17.58 10.65 10.17
C VAL A 7 -18.25 11.71 11.04
N PRO A 8 -17.73 12.02 12.26
CA PRO A 8 -18.33 13.06 13.09
C PRO A 8 -18.31 14.41 12.35
N GLY A 9 -19.47 14.99 12.12
CA GLY A 9 -19.63 16.35 11.58
C GLY A 9 -20.12 16.47 10.14
N GLU A 10 -20.20 15.38 9.36
CA GLU A 10 -20.73 15.44 7.99
C GLU A 10 -21.93 14.51 7.83
N THR A 11 -23.03 15.09 7.39
CA THR A 11 -24.26 14.35 7.08
C THR A 11 -24.17 13.75 5.67
N GLY A 12 -24.04 12.44 5.60
CA GLY A 12 -24.24 11.69 4.34
C GLY A 12 -23.01 11.00 3.75
N HIS A 13 -21.77 11.34 4.18
CA HIS A 13 -20.55 10.71 3.69
C HIS A 13 -19.96 9.75 4.71
N GLY A 14 -19.44 8.59 4.26
CA GLY A 14 -18.82 7.57 5.09
C GLY A 14 -17.32 7.46 4.84
N LEU A 15 -16.59 6.93 5.81
CA LEU A 15 -15.23 6.42 5.59
C LEU A 15 -15.31 4.95 5.18
N VAL A 16 -14.82 4.64 4.00
CA VAL A 16 -14.74 3.27 3.46
C VAL A 16 -13.31 2.77 3.60
N LEU A 17 -13.15 1.67 4.31
CA LEU A 17 -11.85 1.00 4.46
C LEU A 17 -11.85 -0.27 3.62
N CYS A 18 -10.84 -0.40 2.76
CA CYS A 18 -10.63 -1.54 1.88
C CYS A 18 -9.33 -2.27 2.28
N PRO A 19 -9.37 -3.22 3.23
CA PRO A 19 -8.21 -4.05 3.50
C PRO A 19 -7.91 -4.90 2.28
N LEU A 20 -6.63 -5.00 1.92
CA LEU A 20 -6.22 -5.73 0.73
C LEU A 20 -5.06 -6.68 0.98
N ARG A 21 -5.03 -7.73 0.19
CA ARG A 21 -3.85 -8.54 -0.06
C ARG A 21 -3.91 -9.01 -1.52
N LEU A 22 -3.00 -8.49 -2.35
CA LEU A 22 -2.94 -8.91 -3.75
C LEU A 22 -2.20 -10.24 -3.88
N ALA A 23 -2.44 -10.94 -4.97
CA ALA A 23 -1.79 -12.21 -5.25
C ALA A 23 -0.28 -12.04 -5.45
N ALA A 24 0.52 -12.86 -4.77
CA ALA A 24 1.96 -12.93 -4.99
C ALA A 24 2.30 -13.59 -6.33
N TYR A 25 1.47 -14.53 -6.79
CA TYR A 25 1.66 -15.36 -7.98
C TYR A 25 0.49 -15.22 -8.96
N PRO A 26 0.69 -15.54 -10.24
CA PRO A 26 1.94 -15.93 -10.92
C PRO A 26 2.93 -14.78 -11.07
N SER A 27 4.17 -15.11 -11.44
CA SER A 27 5.30 -14.17 -11.56
C SER A 27 5.10 -13.07 -12.60
N ASP A 28 4.22 -13.27 -13.59
CA ASP A 28 3.86 -12.26 -14.60
C ASP A 28 3.01 -11.10 -14.01
N GLY A 29 2.59 -11.21 -12.75
CA GLY A 29 1.81 -10.20 -12.06
C GLY A 29 0.38 -9.99 -12.56
N ARG A 30 -0.09 -10.82 -13.51
CA ARG A 30 -1.40 -10.65 -14.16
C ARG A 30 -2.54 -10.67 -13.15
N VAL A 31 -2.57 -11.66 -12.25
CA VAL A 31 -3.63 -11.78 -11.24
C VAL A 31 -3.63 -10.59 -10.28
N ALA A 32 -2.45 -10.16 -9.83
CA ALA A 32 -2.34 -8.98 -8.97
C ALA A 32 -2.81 -7.70 -9.69
N GLY A 33 -2.51 -7.58 -10.99
CA GLY A 33 -2.99 -6.47 -11.82
C GLY A 33 -4.51 -6.45 -11.96
N GLU A 34 -5.14 -7.59 -12.27
CA GLU A 34 -6.60 -7.73 -12.37
C GLU A 34 -7.29 -7.43 -11.01
N GLN A 35 -6.71 -7.88 -9.90
CA GLN A 35 -7.21 -7.58 -8.56
C GLN A 35 -7.09 -6.09 -8.22
N LEU A 36 -5.97 -5.45 -8.60
CA LEU A 36 -5.77 -4.03 -8.39
C LEU A 36 -6.77 -3.20 -9.20
N GLU A 37 -7.02 -3.56 -10.45
CA GLU A 37 -7.99 -2.89 -11.33
C GLU A 37 -9.41 -2.95 -10.73
N LEU A 38 -9.84 -4.12 -10.25
CA LEU A 38 -11.13 -4.27 -9.57
C LEU A 38 -11.21 -3.41 -8.30
N LEU A 39 -10.15 -3.43 -7.48
CA LEU A 39 -10.10 -2.61 -6.27
C LEU A 39 -10.20 -1.11 -6.58
N LEU A 40 -9.44 -0.64 -7.58
CA LEU A 40 -9.47 0.76 -8.00
C LEU A 40 -10.86 1.17 -8.53
N GLY A 41 -11.53 0.27 -9.25
CA GLY A 41 -12.92 0.45 -9.69
C GLY A 41 -13.89 0.61 -8.52
N ASP A 42 -13.80 -0.27 -7.52
CA ASP A 42 -14.63 -0.20 -6.31
C ASP A 42 -14.36 1.08 -5.50
N MET A 43 -13.06 1.41 -5.30
CA MET A 43 -12.67 2.63 -4.57
C MET A 43 -13.16 3.89 -5.27
N ARG A 44 -13.08 3.93 -6.60
CA ARG A 44 -13.57 5.05 -7.39
C ARG A 44 -15.09 5.19 -7.28
N ALA A 45 -15.83 4.10 -7.37
CA ALA A 45 -17.29 4.12 -7.23
C ALA A 45 -17.73 4.66 -5.86
N GLU A 46 -17.03 4.28 -4.79
CA GLU A 46 -17.29 4.81 -3.44
C GLU A 46 -16.93 6.30 -3.33
N TYR A 47 -15.83 6.73 -3.93
CA TYR A 47 -15.45 8.15 -3.98
C TYR A 47 -16.49 8.98 -4.77
N GLU A 48 -16.94 8.50 -5.94
CA GLU A 48 -17.97 9.16 -6.76
C GLU A 48 -19.33 9.23 -6.01
N ALA A 49 -19.60 8.30 -5.08
CA ALA A 49 -20.73 8.36 -4.17
C ALA A 49 -20.53 9.37 -3.02
N GLY A 50 -19.40 10.07 -2.97
CA GLY A 50 -19.06 11.09 -1.97
C GLY A 50 -18.36 10.57 -0.73
N ASN A 51 -18.02 9.29 -0.67
CA ASN A 51 -17.33 8.71 0.48
C ASN A 51 -15.84 9.04 0.49
N TYR A 52 -15.24 9.00 1.67
CA TYR A 52 -13.79 8.98 1.86
C TYR A 52 -13.31 7.53 1.74
N VAL A 53 -12.29 7.27 0.94
CA VAL A 53 -11.88 5.88 0.69
C VAL A 53 -10.40 5.69 0.98
N VAL A 54 -10.10 4.70 1.80
CA VAL A 54 -8.73 4.27 2.12
C VAL A 54 -8.60 2.77 1.90
N GLY A 55 -7.72 2.38 0.99
CA GLY A 55 -7.26 0.99 0.85
C GLY A 55 -5.91 0.81 1.54
N GLY A 56 -5.66 -0.36 2.13
CA GLY A 56 -4.35 -0.62 2.73
C GLY A 56 -4.09 -2.09 3.00
N GLY A 57 -2.82 -2.47 2.89
CA GLY A 57 -2.35 -3.83 3.15
C GLY A 57 -1.18 -4.25 2.29
N ASP A 58 -1.08 -5.56 2.05
CA ASP A 58 -0.01 -6.21 1.31
C ASP A 58 -0.33 -6.25 -0.20
N PHE A 59 0.40 -5.48 -0.98
CA PHE A 59 0.26 -5.46 -2.44
C PHE A 59 1.01 -6.60 -3.11
N ASN A 60 1.89 -7.31 -2.41
CA ASN A 60 2.79 -8.32 -2.98
C ASN A 60 3.53 -7.84 -4.24
N LYS A 61 3.78 -6.55 -4.34
CA LYS A 61 4.52 -5.84 -5.39
C LYS A 61 5.33 -4.71 -4.79
N GLY A 62 6.49 -4.43 -5.39
CA GLY A 62 7.33 -3.31 -4.95
C GLY A 62 6.62 -1.98 -5.13
N LEU A 63 6.50 -1.20 -4.06
CA LEU A 63 5.81 0.10 -4.06
C LEU A 63 6.78 1.27 -4.24
N LEU A 64 8.10 1.06 -4.07
CA LEU A 64 9.08 2.12 -4.08
C LEU A 64 9.50 2.51 -5.51
N PRO A 65 9.52 3.79 -5.85
CA PRO A 65 10.08 4.27 -7.11
C PRO A 65 11.55 3.86 -7.24
N GLY A 66 11.93 3.29 -8.39
CA GLY A 66 13.30 2.79 -8.62
C GLY A 66 13.62 1.44 -7.97
N GLY A 67 12.66 0.85 -7.24
CA GLY A 67 12.77 -0.48 -6.66
C GLY A 67 13.51 -0.55 -5.32
N SER A 68 13.34 -1.65 -4.62
CA SER A 68 13.87 -1.86 -3.27
C SER A 68 15.38 -1.85 -3.18
N THR A 69 16.10 -2.23 -4.24
CA THR A 69 17.57 -2.21 -4.28
C THR A 69 18.13 -0.81 -4.01
N GLN A 70 17.48 0.24 -4.53
CA GLN A 70 17.91 1.61 -4.33
C GLN A 70 17.86 2.03 -2.85
N TYR A 71 16.90 1.54 -2.09
CA TYR A 71 16.67 1.94 -0.69
C TYR A 71 17.41 1.03 0.30
N PHE A 72 17.51 -0.26 0.01
CA PHE A 72 17.99 -1.24 0.98
C PHE A 72 19.33 -1.86 0.60
N GLY A 73 19.87 -1.55 -0.59
CA GLY A 73 21.17 -2.05 -1.05
C GLY A 73 21.24 -3.56 -1.27
N VAL A 74 20.09 -4.24 -1.38
CA VAL A 74 20.01 -5.70 -1.59
C VAL A 74 19.53 -6.00 -3.00
N ASP A 75 20.13 -7.00 -3.64
CA ASP A 75 19.71 -7.48 -4.94
C ASP A 75 18.36 -8.22 -4.79
N THR A 76 17.38 -7.80 -5.55
CA THR A 76 16.06 -8.41 -5.54
C THR A 76 15.90 -9.51 -6.59
N GLY A 77 16.82 -9.60 -7.57
CA GLY A 77 16.76 -10.58 -8.65
C GLY A 77 15.37 -10.65 -9.32
N ASP A 78 14.96 -11.87 -9.59
CA ASP A 78 13.63 -12.17 -10.18
C ASP A 78 12.52 -12.39 -9.12
N TYR A 79 12.72 -11.90 -7.88
CA TYR A 79 11.74 -12.12 -6.82
C TYR A 79 10.40 -11.45 -7.16
N THR A 80 9.35 -12.25 -7.20
CA THR A 80 8.02 -11.83 -7.73
C THR A 80 7.44 -10.60 -7.02
N CYS A 81 7.60 -10.54 -5.69
CA CYS A 81 7.10 -9.40 -4.90
C CYS A 81 7.98 -8.15 -5.04
N ALA A 82 9.19 -8.26 -5.59
CA ALA A 82 10.04 -7.11 -5.89
C ALA A 82 9.68 -6.44 -7.21
N GLN A 83 8.93 -7.12 -8.07
CA GLN A 83 8.44 -6.52 -9.31
C GLN A 83 7.56 -5.31 -8.99
N PRO A 84 7.68 -4.20 -9.76
CA PRO A 84 6.94 -2.98 -9.47
C PRO A 84 5.43 -3.20 -9.58
N ILE A 85 4.68 -2.50 -8.73
CA ILE A 85 3.24 -2.42 -8.88
C ILE A 85 2.88 -1.74 -10.21
N ARG A 86 1.71 -2.06 -10.75
CA ARG A 86 1.16 -1.45 -11.96
C ARG A 86 0.71 0.00 -11.67
N THR A 87 1.68 0.93 -11.64
CA THR A 87 1.40 2.35 -11.42
C THR A 87 0.53 2.95 -12.54
N ASP A 88 0.65 2.42 -13.76
CA ASP A 88 -0.18 2.81 -14.89
C ASP A 88 -1.69 2.63 -14.64
N LEU A 89 -2.09 1.58 -13.92
CA LEU A 89 -3.49 1.38 -13.51
C LEU A 89 -3.94 2.41 -12.46
N ILE A 90 -3.05 2.76 -11.53
CA ILE A 90 -3.33 3.74 -10.49
C ILE A 90 -3.42 5.14 -11.10
N GLU A 91 -2.46 5.50 -11.95
CA GLU A 91 -2.39 6.80 -12.65
C GLU A 91 -3.57 7.03 -13.61
N ALA A 92 -4.23 5.95 -14.06
CA ALA A 92 -5.46 6.04 -14.85
C ALA A 92 -6.69 6.42 -14.00
N THR A 93 -6.52 6.58 -12.70
CA THR A 93 -7.57 6.96 -11.74
C THR A 93 -7.14 8.20 -10.94
N ASP A 94 -8.06 8.76 -10.16
CA ASP A 94 -7.74 9.83 -9.21
C ASP A 94 -7.24 9.29 -7.84
N ILE A 95 -7.16 7.96 -7.69
CA ILE A 95 -6.67 7.30 -6.48
C ILE A 95 -5.14 7.45 -6.41
N ARG A 96 -4.61 7.72 -5.22
CA ARG A 96 -3.17 7.90 -5.00
C ARG A 96 -2.58 6.75 -4.21
N LEU A 97 -1.43 6.26 -4.65
CA LEU A 97 -0.61 5.30 -3.90
C LEU A 97 0.27 6.04 -2.89
N ILE A 98 0.26 5.58 -1.65
CA ILE A 98 1.12 6.05 -0.56
C ILE A 98 2.00 4.88 -0.13
N ALA A 99 3.26 4.91 -0.52
CA ALA A 99 4.28 3.97 -0.06
C ALA A 99 4.94 4.54 1.21
N PRO A 100 4.87 3.83 2.35
CA PRO A 100 5.47 4.32 3.60
C PRO A 100 7.00 4.16 3.55
N VAL A 101 7.70 5.22 3.19
CA VAL A 101 9.17 5.23 3.14
C VAL A 101 9.72 6.60 3.57
N ASP A 102 10.72 6.57 4.43
CA ASP A 102 11.60 7.69 4.65
C ASP A 102 12.85 7.49 3.77
N PRO A 103 13.11 8.34 2.77
CA PRO A 103 14.26 8.18 1.89
C PRO A 103 15.63 8.30 2.61
N GLU A 104 15.67 9.01 3.74
CA GLU A 104 16.92 9.24 4.52
C GLU A 104 17.18 8.08 5.50
N ALA A 105 16.11 7.42 5.98
CA ALA A 105 16.19 6.33 6.93
C ALA A 105 15.19 5.20 6.56
N PRO A 106 15.37 4.54 5.40
CA PRO A 106 14.38 3.61 4.88
C PRO A 106 14.22 2.37 5.75
N VAL A 107 13.00 2.06 6.14
CA VAL A 107 12.61 0.82 6.84
C VAL A 107 11.78 -0.02 5.89
N ALA A 108 12.16 -1.28 5.71
CA ALA A 108 11.41 -2.21 4.86
C ALA A 108 10.14 -2.70 5.54
N SER A 109 9.04 -2.82 4.80
CA SER A 109 7.80 -3.39 5.32
C SER A 109 7.81 -4.93 5.36
N CYS A 110 8.62 -5.55 4.49
CA CYS A 110 8.69 -7.01 4.37
C CYS A 110 10.12 -7.49 4.15
N ARG A 111 10.38 -8.73 4.56
CA ARG A 111 11.62 -9.47 4.31
C ARG A 111 11.33 -10.86 3.76
N ASN A 112 12.36 -11.54 3.30
CA ASN A 112 12.25 -12.96 2.98
C ASN A 112 12.08 -13.80 4.26
N ALA A 113 11.13 -14.74 4.25
CA ALA A 113 10.75 -15.57 5.40
C ALA A 113 11.57 -16.88 5.50
N ASP A 114 12.74 -16.99 4.88
CA ASP A 114 13.54 -18.22 4.82
C ASP A 114 14.19 -18.64 6.15
N GLY A 115 13.90 -17.93 7.22
CA GLY A 115 14.46 -18.18 8.55
C GLY A 115 14.44 -16.94 9.43
N PRO A 116 15.17 -16.94 10.54
CA PRO A 116 15.35 -15.75 11.36
C PRO A 116 15.95 -14.59 10.53
N TYR A 117 15.57 -13.36 10.85
CA TYR A 117 16.12 -12.20 10.16
C TYR A 117 17.64 -12.13 10.33
N ALA A 118 18.34 -11.90 9.24
CA ALA A 118 19.78 -11.63 9.20
C ALA A 118 20.07 -10.43 8.29
N GLU A 119 21.15 -9.73 8.62
CA GLU A 119 21.62 -8.62 7.78
C GLU A 119 21.94 -9.10 6.36
N GLY A 120 21.55 -8.32 5.34
CA GLY A 120 21.73 -8.67 3.93
C GLY A 120 20.62 -9.53 3.31
N GLN A 121 19.64 -9.98 4.10
CA GLN A 121 18.44 -10.62 3.53
C GLN A 121 17.68 -9.67 2.63
N LEU A 122 16.90 -10.24 1.69
CA LEU A 122 15.98 -9.52 0.85
C LEU A 122 14.99 -8.71 1.71
N ARG A 123 14.90 -7.42 1.42
CA ARG A 123 14.01 -6.46 2.08
C ARG A 123 13.21 -5.69 1.02
N LEU A 124 11.92 -5.54 1.24
CA LEU A 124 10.99 -4.94 0.31
C LEU A 124 10.05 -3.98 1.03
N THR A 125 9.48 -3.02 0.30
CA THR A 125 8.28 -2.30 0.72
C THR A 125 7.16 -2.72 -0.21
N VAL A 126 6.29 -3.59 0.31
CA VAL A 126 5.13 -4.19 -0.39
C VAL A 126 3.81 -3.86 0.29
N ASP A 127 3.87 -3.31 1.51
CA ASP A 127 2.73 -2.85 2.27
C ASP A 127 2.60 -1.33 2.14
N GLY A 128 1.38 -0.85 1.95
CA GLY A 128 1.12 0.57 1.74
C GLY A 128 -0.36 0.87 1.67
N PHE A 129 -0.68 2.04 1.09
CA PHE A 129 -2.04 2.55 1.09
C PHE A 129 -2.44 3.14 -0.27
N LEU A 130 -3.74 3.11 -0.53
CA LEU A 130 -4.41 3.83 -1.61
C LEU A 130 -5.41 4.79 -0.97
N VAL A 131 -5.47 6.02 -1.45
CA VAL A 131 -6.38 7.04 -0.91
C VAL A 131 -7.12 7.76 -2.02
N SER A 132 -8.41 8.05 -1.80
CA SER A 132 -9.21 8.89 -2.69
C SER A 132 -8.78 10.37 -2.62
N PRO A 133 -9.12 11.20 -3.61
CA PRO A 133 -8.72 12.61 -3.67
C PRO A 133 -9.11 13.44 -2.43
N ASN A 134 -10.23 13.12 -1.80
CA ASN A 134 -10.73 13.79 -0.59
C ASN A 134 -10.11 13.28 0.72
N VAL A 135 -9.09 12.42 0.63
CA VAL A 135 -8.30 11.93 1.79
C VAL A 135 -6.87 12.42 1.64
N GLU A 136 -6.40 13.27 2.53
CA GLU A 136 -5.00 13.72 2.57
C GLU A 136 -4.18 12.80 3.48
N ALA A 137 -3.12 12.20 2.95
CA ALA A 137 -2.13 11.48 3.76
C ALA A 137 -1.15 12.48 4.38
N GLU A 138 -1.14 12.60 5.70
CA GLU A 138 -0.26 13.51 6.45
C GLU A 138 1.08 12.86 6.77
N GLU A 139 1.04 11.64 7.27
CA GLU A 139 2.22 10.86 7.64
C GLU A 139 2.01 9.41 7.24
N SER A 140 3.07 8.76 6.74
CA SER A 140 3.10 7.32 6.54
C SER A 140 4.46 6.76 6.90
N GLU A 141 4.48 5.66 7.61
CA GLU A 141 5.73 5.02 8.06
C GLU A 141 5.62 3.50 8.16
N VAL A 142 6.76 2.85 8.11
CA VAL A 142 6.93 1.46 8.54
C VAL A 142 7.39 1.47 10.00
N ILE A 143 6.68 0.78 10.87
CA ILE A 143 7.05 0.66 12.28
C ILE A 143 8.16 -0.39 12.39
N ALA A 144 9.38 0.06 12.69
CA ALA A 144 10.57 -0.78 12.75
C ALA A 144 10.56 -1.72 13.97
N LEU A 145 10.02 -2.93 13.83
CA LEU A 145 10.07 -3.98 14.86
C LEU A 145 11.24 -4.95 14.67
N GLY A 146 12.14 -4.68 13.71
CA GLY A 146 13.29 -5.53 13.41
C GLY A 146 12.90 -6.93 12.95
N PHE A 147 11.69 -7.12 12.44
CA PHE A 147 11.14 -8.44 12.05
C PHE A 147 11.19 -9.49 13.18
N ALA A 148 11.08 -9.04 14.43
CA ALA A 148 11.26 -9.89 15.61
C ALA A 148 10.18 -10.97 15.76
N HIS A 149 8.98 -10.70 15.24
CA HIS A 149 7.80 -11.54 15.46
C HIS A 149 7.11 -12.02 14.18
N SER A 150 7.43 -11.39 13.04
CA SER A 150 6.85 -11.74 11.73
C SER A 150 7.77 -11.27 10.60
N ASP A 151 7.55 -11.76 9.39
CA ASP A 151 8.20 -11.30 8.16
C ASP A 151 7.74 -9.90 7.69
N PRO A 152 6.49 -9.42 7.93
CA PRO A 152 6.18 -8.01 7.76
C PRO A 152 6.42 -7.20 9.04
N ASN A 153 6.85 -5.95 8.85
CA ASN A 153 6.73 -4.87 9.81
C ASN A 153 5.38 -4.16 9.60
N PRO A 154 4.68 -3.74 10.65
CA PRO A 154 3.45 -2.97 10.50
C PRO A 154 3.68 -1.64 9.76
N VAL A 155 2.69 -1.24 8.97
CA VAL A 155 2.65 0.09 8.35
C VAL A 155 1.55 0.94 8.97
N ARG A 156 1.82 2.23 9.12
CA ARG A 156 0.89 3.20 9.69
C ARG A 156 0.75 4.40 8.75
N MET A 157 -0.46 4.95 8.68
CA MET A 157 -0.72 6.20 7.99
C MET A 157 -1.69 7.05 8.83
N THR A 158 -1.40 8.34 8.93
CA THR A 158 -2.32 9.36 9.46
C THR A 158 -2.96 10.07 8.28
N VAL A 159 -4.27 10.22 8.31
CA VAL A 159 -5.02 10.89 7.25
C VAL A 159 -5.87 12.03 7.79
N ARG A 160 -6.08 13.04 6.93
CA ARG A 160 -7.08 14.08 7.11
C ARG A 160 -8.17 13.90 6.06
N LEU A 161 -9.42 13.92 6.49
CA LEU A 161 -10.58 13.92 5.61
C LEU A 161 -10.86 15.36 5.18
N MET A 162 -10.84 15.60 3.86
CA MET A 162 -11.03 16.93 3.31
C MET A 162 -12.53 17.17 3.11
N ALA A 163 -13.05 18.31 3.62
CA ALA A 163 -14.45 18.68 3.36
C ALA A 163 -14.68 18.79 1.84
N ALA A 164 -15.85 18.36 1.38
CA ALA A 164 -16.28 18.63 0.00
C ALA A 164 -16.44 20.16 -0.16
N GLU A 165 -15.77 20.71 -1.20
CA GLU A 165 -15.98 22.11 -1.59
C GLU A 165 -17.38 22.38 -2.17
#